data_1542293c2b1634d52cb2ba7fa8b2ab55
#
_entry.id   1542293c2b1634d52cb2ba7fa8b2ab55
#
_cell.length_a   1.000
_cell.length_b   1.000
_cell.length_c   1.000
_cell.angle_alpha   90.00
_cell.angle_beta   90.00
_cell.angle_gamma   90.00
#
_symmetry.space_group_name_H-M   'P 1'
#
loop_
_entity.id
_entity.type
_entity.pdbx_description
1 polymer ?
#
loop_
_entity_poly.entity_id
_entity_poly.type
_entity_poly.pdbx_seq_one_letter_code
_entity_poly.pdbx_strand_id
1 'polypeptide(L)'
;MPGIEICTRESQLERRVSCLQSNVEFLQQLISKSTRETQQKLNSAARAIATLKELLAVATANMAELREQLADMQAKIEQLQRDGQWASAATTRPAGSPFPGDAGATAWLRRCR
;
A
#
# COMPACT_ATOMS: atom_id res chain seq x y z
N MET A 1 -26.67 -18.75 -30.80
CA MET A 1 -26.05 -17.44 -30.72
C MET A 1 -26.73 -16.48 -31.66
N PRO A 2 -27.25 -15.36 -31.21
CA PRO A 2 -27.73 -14.33 -32.09
C PRO A 2 -26.57 -13.81 -32.96
N GLY A 3 -26.71 -13.89 -34.26
CA GLY A 3 -25.73 -13.43 -35.24
C GLY A 3 -24.99 -14.51 -36.03
N ILE A 4 -25.14 -15.78 -35.69
CA ILE A 4 -24.59 -16.88 -36.47
C ILE A 4 -25.75 -17.68 -37.05
N GLU A 5 -25.79 -17.78 -38.39
CA GLU A 5 -26.82 -18.51 -39.11
C GLU A 5 -26.36 -19.93 -39.48
N ILE A 6 -27.32 -20.86 -39.55
CA ILE A 6 -27.05 -22.25 -39.95
C ILE A 6 -27.06 -22.36 -41.46
N CYS A 7 -25.91 -22.15 -42.10
CA CYS A 7 -25.76 -22.12 -43.55
C CYS A 7 -25.89 -23.50 -44.23
N THR A 8 -25.86 -24.58 -43.46
CA THR A 8 -25.99 -25.95 -43.99
C THR A 8 -27.40 -26.29 -44.49
N ARG A 9 -28.41 -25.50 -44.08
CA ARG A 9 -29.81 -25.69 -44.53
C ARG A 9 -30.08 -25.10 -45.91
N GLU A 10 -29.20 -24.25 -46.41
CA GLU A 10 -29.33 -23.64 -47.73
C GLU A 10 -28.96 -24.66 -48.83
N SER A 11 -29.88 -24.90 -49.75
CA SER A 11 -29.67 -25.82 -50.86
C SER A 11 -28.92 -25.18 -52.03
N GLN A 12 -29.04 -23.86 -52.18
CA GLN A 12 -28.35 -23.11 -53.26
C GLN A 12 -26.94 -22.67 -52.80
N LEU A 13 -25.98 -22.96 -53.68
CA LEU A 13 -24.55 -22.67 -53.38
C LEU A 13 -24.33 -21.19 -53.10
N GLU A 14 -24.86 -20.29 -53.88
CA GLU A 14 -24.69 -18.84 -53.74
C GLU A 14 -25.20 -18.34 -52.41
N ARG A 15 -26.38 -18.80 -51.96
CA ARG A 15 -26.93 -18.46 -50.65
C ARG A 15 -26.10 -19.01 -49.50
N ARG A 16 -25.56 -20.22 -49.67
CA ARG A 16 -24.68 -20.83 -48.67
C ARG A 16 -23.40 -20.02 -48.52
N VAL A 17 -22.81 -19.58 -49.61
CA VAL A 17 -21.58 -18.74 -49.61
C VAL A 17 -21.87 -17.38 -48.95
N SER A 18 -22.97 -16.72 -49.30
CA SER A 18 -23.37 -15.45 -48.71
C SER A 18 -23.62 -15.57 -47.20
N CYS A 19 -24.28 -16.64 -46.74
CA CYS A 19 -24.51 -16.94 -45.35
C CYS A 19 -23.17 -17.13 -44.59
N LEU A 20 -22.24 -17.89 -45.17
CA LEU A 20 -20.92 -18.07 -44.58
C LEU A 20 -20.10 -16.77 -44.50
N GLN A 21 -20.18 -15.91 -45.52
CA GLN A 21 -19.57 -14.59 -45.51
C GLN A 21 -20.11 -13.72 -44.37
N SER A 22 -21.42 -13.65 -44.19
CA SER A 22 -22.06 -12.95 -43.06
C SER A 22 -21.58 -13.46 -41.71
N ASN A 23 -21.48 -14.80 -41.56
CA ASN A 23 -20.98 -15.39 -40.32
C ASN A 23 -19.49 -15.03 -40.07
N VAL A 24 -18.67 -15.05 -41.10
CA VAL A 24 -17.24 -14.65 -41.00
C VAL A 24 -17.11 -13.18 -40.61
N GLU A 25 -17.87 -12.30 -41.25
CA GLU A 25 -17.87 -10.87 -40.91
C GLU A 25 -18.31 -10.61 -39.46
N PHE A 26 -19.36 -11.31 -39.04
CA PHE A 26 -19.83 -11.24 -37.65
C PHE A 26 -18.73 -11.70 -36.67
N LEU A 27 -18.08 -12.82 -36.94
CA LEU A 27 -16.98 -13.33 -36.11
C LEU A 27 -15.77 -12.36 -36.09
N GLN A 28 -15.43 -11.76 -37.23
CA GLN A 28 -14.36 -10.75 -37.29
C GLN A 28 -14.69 -9.53 -36.44
N GLN A 29 -15.94 -9.05 -36.48
CA GLN A 29 -16.40 -7.94 -35.63
C GLN A 29 -16.34 -8.30 -34.16
N LEU A 30 -16.77 -9.50 -33.79
CA LEU A 30 -16.74 -10.00 -32.42
C LEU A 30 -15.31 -10.12 -31.90
N ILE A 31 -14.41 -10.69 -32.70
CA ILE A 31 -12.98 -10.80 -32.36
C ILE A 31 -12.36 -9.40 -32.18
N SER A 32 -12.62 -8.48 -33.11
CA SER A 32 -12.09 -7.12 -33.04
C SER A 32 -12.60 -6.37 -31.81
N LYS A 33 -13.86 -6.57 -31.45
CA LYS A 33 -14.43 -6.00 -30.23
C LYS A 33 -13.78 -6.60 -28.98
N SER A 34 -13.72 -7.92 -28.91
CA SER A 34 -13.11 -8.64 -27.79
C SER A 34 -11.63 -8.26 -27.60
N THR A 35 -10.87 -8.15 -28.69
CA THR A 35 -9.46 -7.72 -28.65
C THR A 35 -9.33 -6.32 -28.10
N ARG A 36 -10.18 -5.37 -28.53
CA ARG A 36 -10.16 -3.99 -28.00
C ARG A 36 -10.50 -3.95 -26.51
N GLU A 37 -11.54 -4.65 -26.09
CA GLU A 37 -11.93 -4.71 -24.68
C GLU A 37 -10.84 -5.32 -23.81
N THR A 38 -10.21 -6.39 -24.30
CA THR A 38 -9.09 -7.04 -23.60
C THR A 38 -7.89 -6.08 -23.49
N GLN A 39 -7.55 -5.39 -24.58
CA GLN A 39 -6.46 -4.41 -24.56
C GLN A 39 -6.72 -3.26 -23.58
N GLN A 40 -7.96 -2.77 -23.52
CA GLN A 40 -8.34 -1.74 -22.56
C GLN A 40 -8.20 -2.21 -21.12
N LYS A 41 -8.65 -3.44 -20.83
CA LYS A 41 -8.49 -4.05 -19.50
C LYS A 41 -7.03 -4.24 -19.13
N LEU A 42 -6.20 -4.70 -20.06
CA LEU A 42 -4.75 -4.84 -19.84
C LEU A 42 -4.09 -3.48 -19.57
N ASN A 43 -4.43 -2.46 -20.33
CA ASN A 43 -3.89 -1.12 -20.13
C ASN A 43 -4.33 -0.53 -18.77
N SER A 44 -5.58 -0.76 -18.38
CA SER A 44 -6.08 -0.33 -17.07
C SER A 44 -5.37 -1.07 -15.92
N ALA A 45 -5.18 -2.37 -16.04
CA ALA A 45 -4.44 -3.17 -15.06
C ALA A 45 -2.97 -2.73 -14.96
N ALA A 46 -2.32 -2.46 -16.09
CA ALA A 46 -0.94 -1.97 -16.11
C ALA A 46 -0.79 -0.63 -15.38
N ARG A 47 -1.75 0.30 -15.57
CA ARG A 47 -1.77 1.57 -14.83
C ARG A 47 -1.97 1.37 -13.34
N ALA A 48 -2.89 0.49 -12.94
CA ALA A 48 -3.12 0.18 -11.54
C ALA A 48 -1.87 -0.42 -10.88
N ILE A 49 -1.18 -1.33 -11.56
CA ILE A 49 0.09 -1.90 -11.09
C ILE A 49 1.16 -0.83 -10.93
N ALA A 50 1.28 0.09 -11.88
CA ALA A 50 2.25 1.21 -11.80
C ALA A 50 1.97 2.07 -10.56
N THR A 51 0.71 2.47 -10.35
CA THR A 51 0.30 3.25 -9.18
C THR A 51 0.58 2.52 -7.86
N LEU A 52 0.28 1.22 -7.80
CA LEU A 52 0.57 0.41 -6.60
C LEU A 52 2.08 0.32 -6.32
N LYS A 53 2.91 0.21 -7.34
CA LYS A 53 4.37 0.23 -7.18
C LYS A 53 4.87 1.55 -6.62
N GLU A 54 4.35 2.67 -7.09
CA GLU A 54 4.68 4.00 -6.57
C GLU A 54 4.26 4.15 -5.10
N LEU A 55 3.03 3.75 -4.76
CA LEU A 55 2.55 3.78 -3.39
C LEU A 55 3.40 2.89 -2.46
N LEU A 56 3.79 1.72 -2.94
CA LEU A 56 4.66 0.82 -2.18
C LEU A 56 6.04 1.45 -1.95
N ALA A 57 6.61 2.11 -2.95
CA ALA A 57 7.89 2.82 -2.81
C ALA A 57 7.81 3.94 -1.76
N VAL A 58 6.74 4.73 -1.78
CA VAL A 58 6.50 5.79 -0.77
C VAL A 58 6.32 5.17 0.63
N ALA A 59 5.53 4.11 0.75
CA ALA A 59 5.32 3.44 2.03
C ALA A 59 6.62 2.86 2.60
N THR A 60 7.46 2.25 1.77
CA THR A 60 8.77 1.74 2.22
C THR A 60 9.72 2.84 2.64
N ALA A 61 9.73 3.98 1.95
CA ALA A 61 10.51 5.15 2.34
C ALA A 61 10.05 5.71 3.68
N ASN A 62 8.74 5.87 3.88
CA ASN A 62 8.17 6.34 5.15
C ASN A 62 8.49 5.38 6.31
N MET A 63 8.45 4.07 6.06
CA MET A 63 8.84 3.08 7.07
C MET A 63 10.32 3.17 7.44
N ALA A 64 11.21 3.44 6.48
CA ALA A 64 12.63 3.63 6.74
C ALA A 64 12.86 4.88 7.63
N GLU A 65 12.21 5.99 7.29
CA GLU A 65 12.28 7.22 8.08
C GLU A 65 11.75 7.03 9.51
N LEU A 66 10.62 6.36 9.66
CA LEU A 66 10.05 6.07 10.99
C LEU A 66 10.99 5.18 11.84
N ARG A 67 11.68 4.23 11.23
CA ARG A 67 12.68 3.41 11.93
C ARG A 67 13.86 4.24 12.41
N GLU A 68 14.32 5.18 11.61
CA GLU A 68 15.38 6.11 12.00
C GLU A 68 14.95 7.00 13.16
N GLN A 69 13.74 7.58 13.07
CA GLN A 69 13.18 8.39 14.17
C GLN A 69 13.02 7.58 15.46
N LEU A 70 12.61 6.33 15.38
CA LEU A 70 12.52 5.44 16.53
C LEU A 70 13.88 5.15 17.14
N ALA A 71 14.90 4.90 16.32
CA ALA A 71 16.28 4.70 16.80
C ALA A 71 16.82 5.94 17.52
N ASP A 72 16.58 7.14 16.96
CA ASP A 72 16.95 8.40 17.59
C ASP A 72 16.26 8.63 18.94
N MET A 73 14.95 8.33 18.99
CA MET A 73 14.20 8.45 20.26
C MET A 73 14.71 7.46 21.30
N GLN A 74 15.01 6.22 20.91
CA GLN A 74 15.59 5.22 21.81
C GLN A 74 16.94 5.69 22.36
N ALA A 75 17.81 6.22 21.51
CA ALA A 75 19.09 6.75 21.93
C ALA A 75 18.94 7.91 22.92
N LYS A 76 17.98 8.81 22.68
CA LYS A 76 17.66 9.92 23.61
C LYS A 76 17.11 9.41 24.95
N ILE A 77 16.26 8.40 24.94
CA ILE A 77 15.74 7.78 26.17
C ILE A 77 16.87 7.16 26.97
N GLU A 78 17.76 6.40 26.32
CA GLU A 78 18.93 5.80 26.98
C GLU A 78 19.87 6.86 27.57
N GLN A 79 20.06 7.98 26.85
CA GLN A 79 20.83 9.09 27.36
C GLN A 79 20.19 9.72 28.61
N LEU A 80 18.89 9.98 28.54
CA LEU A 80 18.15 10.54 29.69
C LEU A 80 18.16 9.60 30.90
N GLN A 81 18.09 8.27 30.66
CA GLN A 81 18.22 7.28 31.73
C GLN A 81 19.61 7.30 32.37
N ARG A 82 20.65 7.41 31.57
CA ARG A 82 22.03 7.57 32.07
C ARG A 82 22.20 8.85 32.87
N ASP A 83 21.69 9.98 32.36
CA ASP A 83 21.72 11.26 33.04
C ASP A 83 20.89 11.23 34.34
N GLY A 84 19.75 10.55 34.33
CA GLY A 84 18.93 10.29 35.51
C GLY A 84 19.64 9.41 36.55
N GLN A 85 20.39 8.40 36.15
CA GLN A 85 21.23 7.60 37.03
C GLN A 85 22.40 8.43 37.64
N TRP A 86 23.02 9.29 36.87
CA TRP A 86 24.01 10.23 37.33
C TRP A 86 23.43 11.20 38.36
N ALA A 87 22.26 11.76 38.13
CA ALA A 87 21.58 12.65 39.06
C ALA A 87 21.17 11.89 40.36
N SER A 88 20.74 10.64 40.24
CA SER A 88 20.40 9.75 41.36
C SER A 88 21.66 9.42 42.20
N ALA A 89 22.79 9.12 41.55
CA ALA A 89 24.08 8.87 42.23
C ALA A 89 24.60 10.14 42.91
N ALA A 90 24.41 11.32 42.35
CA ALA A 90 24.78 12.59 42.96
C ALA A 90 23.90 12.95 44.17
N THR A 91 22.67 12.48 44.23
CA THR A 91 21.75 12.67 45.39
C THR A 91 21.95 11.68 46.52
N THR A 92 22.70 10.60 46.33
CA THR A 92 23.11 9.64 47.38
C THR A 92 24.35 10.08 48.17
N ARG A 93 24.77 11.35 48.09
CA ARG A 93 25.78 11.88 48.97
C ARG A 93 25.34 11.87 50.42
N PRO A 94 26.22 11.44 51.37
CA PRO A 94 25.80 11.26 52.73
C PRO A 94 25.39 12.58 53.39
N ALA A 95 24.32 12.50 54.14
CA ALA A 95 23.86 13.32 55.24
C ALA A 95 24.51 14.71 55.39
N GLY A 96 23.81 15.75 54.96
CA GLY A 96 24.19 17.12 55.22
C GLY A 96 23.49 18.19 54.40
N SER A 97 22.84 17.82 53.33
CA SER A 97 22.03 18.76 52.55
C SER A 97 20.56 18.43 52.67
N PRO A 98 19.78 19.28 53.36
CA PRO A 98 18.32 19.21 53.20
C PRO A 98 17.98 19.63 51.80
N PHE A 99 17.92 18.65 50.90
CA PHE A 99 17.34 18.90 49.56
C PHE A 99 15.84 18.87 49.68
N PRO A 100 15.12 19.94 49.33
CA PRO A 100 13.66 19.94 49.22
C PRO A 100 13.22 19.24 47.94
N GLY A 101 13.94 18.17 47.51
CA GLY A 101 13.73 17.52 46.24
C GLY A 101 12.65 16.47 46.21
N ASP A 102 12.31 15.88 47.35
CA ASP A 102 11.35 14.78 47.38
C ASP A 102 9.87 15.25 47.20
N ALA A 103 9.56 16.47 47.56
CA ALA A 103 8.23 17.03 47.34
C ALA A 103 7.95 17.39 45.87
N GLY A 104 9.00 17.71 45.09
CA GLY A 104 8.88 18.03 43.68
C GLY A 104 8.71 16.82 42.77
N ALA A 105 9.42 15.72 43.06
CA ALA A 105 9.36 14.50 42.28
C ALA A 105 8.01 13.78 42.43
N THR A 106 7.43 13.77 43.63
CA THR A 106 6.10 13.19 43.88
C THR A 106 4.95 14.03 43.31
N ALA A 107 5.11 15.35 43.22
CA ALA A 107 4.13 16.23 42.57
C ALA A 107 4.11 16.07 41.06
N TRP A 108 5.24 15.74 40.45
CA TRP A 108 5.34 15.49 39.03
C TRP A 108 4.66 14.16 38.60
N LEU A 109 4.88 13.12 39.38
CA LEU A 109 4.25 11.80 39.18
C LEU A 109 2.73 11.82 39.36
N ARG A 110 2.18 12.75 40.16
CA ARG A 110 0.74 12.93 40.34
C ARG A 110 0.08 13.67 39.19
N ARG A 111 0.83 14.44 38.39
CA ARG A 111 0.29 15.15 37.22
C ARG A 111 0.20 14.28 35.95
N CYS A 112 0.87 13.15 35.95
CA CYS A 112 0.89 12.22 34.79
C CYS A 112 -0.08 11.03 34.97
N ARG A 113 -1.00 11.08 35.91
CA ARG A 113 -2.07 10.08 36.02
C ARG A 113 -3.38 10.61 35.48
#